data_949ef71cac7d36fc56d6a67a55004e93
#
_entry.id   949ef71cac7d36fc56d6a67a55004e93
#
_cell.length_a   1.000
_cell.length_b   1.000
_cell.length_c   1.000
_cell.angle_alpha   90.00
_cell.angle_beta   90.00
_cell.angle_gamma   90.00
#
_symmetry.space_group_name_H-M   'P 1'
#
loop_
_entity.id
_entity.type
_entity.pdbx_description
1 polymer ?
#
loop_
_entity_poly.entity_id
_entity_poly.type
_entity_poly.pdbx_seq_one_letter_code
_entity_poly.pdbx_strand_id
1 'polypeptide(L)'
;MSTGTPKPLPSSGQKSLQDICHPLSADESALSLHNSSTVAKTTRTEFDLPEYSVRRRYQDFDWLRNKLEESQPTHLIPPLPEKFVMKGVVDRFSEEFVETRKKALDKFLKRVADHPVLSFNEHFNAFLSAKDLNKRLGLALLTKMGESVKYVTGGYKLRGRPIEFAAMGDYLEVFTQKLGTIDRIAQRIIKEQLEYLAELREYGPVYSSWASFEEDLHDPLEGVAGHVSNCSSALEELTEDMSEDFLPVLREYVLYIEAMKNVLKKRDQVQAEYETKLETVVFREDKKTLVPTDVERCQDRLECFNADLKADWDRWQNNKRQDFRQLLTGMADKNIQYYEKCLASWESLIPLLQDKQEAKGETN
;
A
#
# COMPACT_ATOMS: atom_id res chain seq x y z
N MET A 1 24.88 45.18 -34.65
CA MET A 1 23.63 44.39 -34.72
C MET A 1 23.76 43.24 -33.74
N SER A 2 23.19 43.46 -32.55
CA SER A 2 23.28 42.51 -31.42
C SER A 2 22.00 41.71 -31.40
N THR A 3 22.09 40.39 -31.61
CA THR A 3 20.96 39.44 -31.51
C THR A 3 20.87 38.95 -30.08
N GLY A 4 19.92 39.54 -29.33
CA GLY A 4 19.58 39.07 -28.00
C GLY A 4 18.72 37.82 -28.06
N THR A 5 19.22 36.73 -27.49
CA THR A 5 18.45 35.53 -27.19
C THR A 5 17.45 35.79 -26.05
N PRO A 6 16.18 35.34 -26.15
CA PRO A 6 15.23 35.52 -25.06
C PRO A 6 15.56 34.58 -23.89
N LYS A 7 15.57 35.15 -22.68
CA LYS A 7 15.63 34.38 -21.42
C LYS A 7 14.41 33.48 -21.29
N PRO A 8 14.57 32.23 -20.81
CA PRO A 8 13.42 31.38 -20.47
C PRO A 8 12.72 31.95 -19.23
N LEU A 9 11.39 31.95 -19.28
CA LEU A 9 10.48 32.23 -18.15
C LEU A 9 10.71 31.22 -17.01
N PRO A 10 10.61 31.63 -15.75
CA PRO A 10 10.74 30.73 -14.63
C PRO A 10 9.58 29.73 -14.66
N SER A 11 9.93 28.45 -14.70
CA SER A 11 8.99 27.34 -14.48
C SER A 11 8.29 27.55 -13.15
N SER A 12 6.95 27.63 -13.19
CA SER A 12 6.11 27.58 -12.00
C SER A 12 6.43 26.28 -11.22
N GLY A 13 7.13 26.44 -10.11
CA GLY A 13 7.48 25.33 -9.24
C GLY A 13 6.20 24.64 -8.75
N GLN A 14 5.97 23.43 -9.21
CA GLN A 14 5.07 22.49 -8.54
C GLN A 14 5.63 22.26 -7.14
N LYS A 15 5.02 22.93 -6.16
CA LYS A 15 5.32 22.67 -4.75
C LYS A 15 4.80 21.29 -4.42
N SER A 16 5.73 20.37 -4.24
CA SER A 16 5.52 18.98 -3.87
C SER A 16 4.86 18.88 -2.50
N LEU A 17 3.82 18.05 -2.39
CA LEU A 17 3.16 17.68 -1.13
C LEU A 17 3.98 16.65 -0.30
N GLN A 18 5.30 16.64 -0.42
CA GLN A 18 6.18 15.60 0.15
C GLN A 18 6.25 15.56 1.68
N ASP A 19 5.62 16.51 2.40
CA ASP A 19 5.67 16.58 3.86
C ASP A 19 4.31 16.36 4.55
N ILE A 20 3.44 15.52 3.97
CA ILE A 20 2.13 15.22 4.57
C ILE A 20 2.21 13.88 5.28
N CYS A 21 2.16 13.81 6.55
CA CYS A 21 2.06 12.63 7.41
C CYS A 21 3.38 12.07 7.93
N HIS A 22 3.82 12.56 9.11
CA HIS A 22 4.69 11.82 10.01
C HIS A 22 3.88 11.28 11.20
N PRO A 23 4.01 9.99 11.55
CA PRO A 23 3.43 9.48 12.78
C PRO A 23 4.20 10.05 13.98
N LEU A 24 3.50 10.63 14.93
CA LEU A 24 4.07 11.02 16.22
C LEU A 24 4.40 9.78 17.05
N SER A 25 5.53 9.86 17.76
CA SER A 25 6.05 8.87 18.70
C SER A 25 5.00 8.38 19.68
N ALA A 26 5.11 7.09 20.01
CA ALA A 26 4.34 6.45 21.05
C ALA A 26 4.62 7.12 22.40
N ASP A 27 3.61 7.76 22.98
CA ASP A 27 3.47 7.86 24.42
C ASP A 27 1.99 7.93 24.80
N GLU A 28 1.69 7.26 25.91
CA GLU A 28 0.45 7.20 26.68
C GLU A 28 -0.63 6.18 26.32
N SER A 29 -0.59 5.13 27.15
CA SER A 29 -1.68 4.37 27.79
C SER A 29 -2.64 3.55 26.94
N ALA A 30 -2.72 2.31 27.35
CA ALA A 30 -3.47 1.14 26.89
C ALA A 30 -4.97 1.28 26.56
N LEU A 31 -5.55 2.47 26.54
CA LEU A 31 -6.96 2.74 26.22
C LEU A 31 -7.20 3.41 24.88
N SER A 32 -6.15 3.68 24.08
CA SER A 32 -6.23 4.43 22.81
C SER A 32 -5.92 3.60 21.55
N LEU A 33 -5.91 2.29 21.62
CA LEU A 33 -5.53 1.36 20.53
C LEU A 33 -6.37 1.43 19.23
N HIS A 34 -7.41 2.27 19.18
CA HIS A 34 -8.31 2.39 18.02
C HIS A 34 -8.20 3.71 17.26
N ASN A 35 -7.35 4.64 17.68
CA ASN A 35 -7.23 5.96 17.07
C ASN A 35 -5.81 6.22 16.56
N SER A 36 -5.63 6.22 15.24
CA SER A 36 -4.39 6.70 14.63
C SER A 36 -4.33 8.22 14.71
N SER A 37 -3.24 8.77 15.26
CA SER A 37 -2.97 10.21 15.18
C SER A 37 -2.42 10.53 13.80
N THR A 38 -3.06 11.46 13.10
CA THR A 38 -2.63 11.94 11.78
C THR A 38 -2.17 13.38 11.93
N VAL A 39 -0.92 13.65 11.56
CA VAL A 39 -0.39 15.02 11.46
C VAL A 39 -0.28 15.37 9.98
N ALA A 40 -0.97 16.40 9.56
CA ALA A 40 -0.92 16.93 8.21
C ALA A 40 -0.22 18.29 8.22
N LYS A 41 0.88 18.41 7.45
CA LYS A 41 1.55 19.67 7.19
C LYS A 41 1.24 20.11 5.77
N THR A 42 0.94 21.38 5.58
CA THR A 42 0.58 21.90 4.27
C THR A 42 1.09 23.33 4.08
N THR A 43 1.52 23.63 2.85
CA THR A 43 1.85 24.99 2.40
C THR A 43 0.75 25.58 1.50
N ARG A 44 -0.37 24.88 1.38
CA ARG A 44 -1.49 25.27 0.51
C ARG A 44 -2.32 26.36 1.17
N THR A 45 -2.69 27.37 0.39
CA THR A 45 -3.37 28.58 0.88
C THR A 45 -4.82 28.38 1.27
N GLU A 46 -5.46 27.28 0.86
CA GLU A 46 -6.82 26.92 1.25
C GLU A 46 -6.95 26.37 2.67
N PHE A 47 -5.83 26.18 3.36
CA PHE A 47 -5.80 25.75 4.76
C PHE A 47 -5.44 26.95 5.66
N ASP A 48 -6.21 27.14 6.74
CA ASP A 48 -6.01 28.25 7.67
C ASP A 48 -4.72 28.12 8.51
N LEU A 49 -4.24 26.89 8.70
CA LEU A 49 -3.06 26.59 9.49
C LEU A 49 -2.04 25.79 8.67
N PRO A 50 -0.74 25.97 8.92
CA PRO A 50 0.31 25.21 8.24
C PRO A 50 0.41 23.75 8.70
N GLU A 51 -0.18 23.42 9.88
CA GLU A 51 -0.15 22.09 10.47
C GLU A 51 -1.47 21.78 11.17
N TYR A 52 -1.95 20.57 10.97
CA TYR A 52 -3.14 20.03 11.61
C TYR A 52 -2.79 18.70 12.28
N SER A 53 -3.19 18.53 13.54
CA SER A 53 -3.11 17.26 14.25
C SER A 53 -4.52 16.78 14.57
N VAL A 54 -4.90 15.65 14.04
CA VAL A 54 -6.22 15.06 14.19
C VAL A 54 -6.12 13.58 14.52
N ARG A 55 -7.10 13.06 15.30
CA ARG A 55 -7.21 11.61 15.54
C ARG A 55 -8.29 11.03 14.66
N ARG A 56 -7.98 9.91 13.99
CA ARG A 56 -8.87 9.22 13.06
C ARG A 56 -8.93 7.74 13.38
N ARG A 57 -10.14 7.19 13.37
CA ARG A 57 -10.40 5.76 13.49
C ARG A 57 -10.43 5.13 12.10
N TYR A 58 -10.26 3.82 12.02
CA TYR A 58 -10.40 3.10 10.74
C TYR A 58 -11.72 3.42 10.02
N GLN A 59 -12.82 3.57 10.76
CA GLN A 59 -14.13 3.95 10.21
C GLN A 59 -14.13 5.33 9.54
N ASP A 60 -13.30 6.26 10.01
CA ASP A 60 -13.17 7.59 9.41
C ASP A 60 -12.44 7.50 8.06
N PHE A 61 -11.45 6.60 7.92
CA PHE A 61 -10.81 6.30 6.64
C PHE A 61 -11.77 5.62 5.66
N ASP A 62 -12.56 4.67 6.13
CA ASP A 62 -13.61 4.02 5.33
C ASP A 62 -14.64 5.05 4.82
N TRP A 63 -15.06 5.97 5.69
CA TRP A 63 -15.90 7.09 5.31
C TRP A 63 -15.23 7.97 4.24
N LEU A 64 -13.97 8.37 4.44
CA LEU A 64 -13.24 9.18 3.47
C LEU A 64 -13.18 8.49 2.10
N ARG A 65 -12.79 7.22 2.07
CA ARG A 65 -12.70 6.45 0.84
C ARG A 65 -14.05 6.39 0.11
N ASN A 66 -15.13 6.12 0.82
CA ASN A 66 -16.48 6.10 0.25
C ASN A 66 -16.88 7.47 -0.32
N LYS A 67 -16.55 8.57 0.39
CA LYS A 67 -16.84 9.93 -0.10
C LYS A 67 -16.02 10.32 -1.33
N LEU A 68 -14.77 9.87 -1.41
CA LEU A 68 -13.96 10.03 -2.62
C LEU A 68 -14.57 9.23 -3.79
N GLU A 69 -15.01 7.99 -3.58
CA GLU A 69 -15.66 7.17 -4.62
C GLU A 69 -17.00 7.74 -5.09
N GLU A 70 -17.77 8.37 -4.19
CA GLU A 70 -19.02 9.05 -4.51
C GLU A 70 -18.79 10.35 -5.30
N SER A 71 -17.83 11.17 -4.89
CA SER A 71 -17.58 12.48 -5.48
C SER A 71 -16.71 12.43 -6.73
N GLN A 72 -15.87 11.40 -6.87
CA GLN A 72 -14.90 11.22 -7.96
C GLN A 72 -15.00 9.82 -8.59
N PRO A 73 -16.15 9.46 -9.18
CA PRO A 73 -16.43 8.10 -9.64
C PRO A 73 -15.62 7.67 -10.86
N THR A 74 -14.99 8.61 -11.57
CA THR A 74 -14.14 8.37 -12.74
C THR A 74 -12.69 8.07 -12.37
N HIS A 75 -12.31 8.38 -11.13
CA HIS A 75 -10.95 8.25 -10.63
C HIS A 75 -10.71 6.95 -9.84
N LEU A 76 -9.47 6.50 -9.87
CA LEU A 76 -9.00 5.35 -9.09
C LEU A 76 -8.73 5.78 -7.64
N ILE A 77 -9.63 5.44 -6.74
CA ILE A 77 -9.43 5.70 -5.32
C ILE A 77 -8.50 4.62 -4.73
N PRO A 78 -7.42 5.01 -4.02
CA PRO A 78 -6.54 4.07 -3.35
C PRO A 78 -7.30 3.11 -2.43
N PRO A 79 -6.87 1.84 -2.32
CA PRO A 79 -7.51 0.90 -1.41
C PRO A 79 -7.13 1.17 0.05
N LEU A 80 -8.00 0.81 0.96
CA LEU A 80 -7.69 0.67 2.38
C LEU A 80 -7.23 -0.75 2.67
N PRO A 81 -6.41 -0.97 3.72
CA PRO A 81 -6.11 -2.31 4.18
C PRO A 81 -7.38 -3.04 4.60
N GLU A 82 -7.41 -4.35 4.46
CA GLU A 82 -8.58 -5.17 4.80
C GLU A 82 -9.02 -4.95 6.25
N LYS A 83 -10.34 -4.94 6.48
CA LYS A 83 -10.92 -4.78 7.82
C LYS A 83 -10.53 -5.92 8.76
N PHE A 84 -10.33 -7.11 8.21
CA PHE A 84 -9.96 -8.32 8.95
C PHE A 84 -8.99 -9.16 8.11
N VAL A 85 -7.78 -9.31 8.59
CA VAL A 85 -6.86 -10.31 8.08
C VAL A 85 -6.97 -11.53 9.00
N MET A 86 -7.42 -12.63 8.43
CA MET A 86 -7.45 -13.99 8.94
C MET A 86 -8.47 -14.34 10.04
N LYS A 87 -9.24 -15.36 9.72
CA LYS A 87 -9.93 -16.25 10.66
C LYS A 87 -8.86 -17.11 11.35
N GLY A 88 -8.40 -16.69 12.49
CA GLY A 88 -7.50 -17.47 13.36
C GLY A 88 -6.37 -16.66 13.97
N VAL A 89 -6.43 -16.45 15.27
CA VAL A 89 -5.30 -16.23 16.20
C VAL A 89 -4.43 -14.97 16.05
N VAL A 90 -4.70 -14.02 15.19
CA VAL A 90 -4.03 -12.72 15.30
C VAL A 90 -4.81 -11.85 16.25
N ASP A 91 -4.21 -11.56 17.40
CA ASP A 91 -4.74 -10.59 18.35
C ASP A 91 -4.79 -9.22 17.66
N ARG A 92 -6.02 -8.72 17.45
CA ARG A 92 -6.27 -7.39 16.86
C ARG A 92 -5.67 -6.24 17.66
N PHE A 93 -5.15 -6.55 18.83
CA PHE A 93 -4.54 -5.64 19.77
C PHE A 93 -3.03 -5.83 19.85
N SER A 94 -2.44 -6.76 19.08
CA SER A 94 -0.99 -6.86 19.02
C SER A 94 -0.41 -5.56 18.47
N GLU A 95 0.68 -5.11 19.03
CA GLU A 95 1.39 -3.89 18.63
C GLU A 95 1.80 -3.96 17.15
N GLU A 96 2.27 -5.11 16.71
CA GLU A 96 2.63 -5.44 15.35
C GLU A 96 1.46 -5.21 14.37
N PHE A 97 0.27 -5.74 14.68
CA PHE A 97 -0.92 -5.55 13.84
C PHE A 97 -1.33 -4.08 13.74
N VAL A 98 -1.26 -3.35 14.85
CA VAL A 98 -1.60 -1.92 14.91
C VAL A 98 -0.61 -1.12 14.07
N GLU A 99 0.69 -1.39 14.17
CA GLU A 99 1.72 -0.66 13.44
C GLU A 99 1.67 -0.94 11.92
N THR A 100 1.49 -2.19 11.51
CA THR A 100 1.31 -2.56 10.11
C THR A 100 0.08 -1.87 9.51
N ARG A 101 -1.02 -1.83 10.24
CA ARG A 101 -2.23 -1.12 9.80
C ARG A 101 -2.01 0.37 9.71
N LYS A 102 -1.28 0.98 10.64
CA LYS A 102 -0.94 2.40 10.65
C LYS A 102 -0.07 2.76 9.44
N LYS A 103 0.95 1.95 9.11
CA LYS A 103 1.77 2.10 7.90
C LYS A 103 0.88 2.10 6.63
N ALA A 104 -0.07 1.16 6.53
CA ALA A 104 -0.96 1.06 5.38
C ALA A 104 -1.96 2.24 5.26
N LEU A 105 -2.48 2.74 6.38
CA LEU A 105 -3.37 3.92 6.40
C LEU A 105 -2.60 5.20 6.05
N ASP A 106 -1.37 5.36 6.51
CA ASP A 106 -0.48 6.46 6.14
C ASP A 106 -0.20 6.45 4.62
N LYS A 107 0.10 5.27 4.06
CA LYS A 107 0.30 5.10 2.62
C LYS A 107 -0.95 5.47 1.81
N PHE A 108 -2.15 5.11 2.29
CA PHE A 108 -3.41 5.53 1.68
C PHE A 108 -3.52 7.06 1.61
N LEU A 109 -3.26 7.77 2.72
CA LEU A 109 -3.33 9.24 2.74
C LEU A 109 -2.31 9.88 1.82
N LYS A 110 -1.07 9.38 1.79
CA LYS A 110 -0.03 9.85 0.87
C LYS A 110 -0.45 9.71 -0.58
N ARG A 111 -1.01 8.57 -0.96
CA ARG A 111 -1.50 8.34 -2.33
C ARG A 111 -2.67 9.27 -2.70
N VAL A 112 -3.58 9.57 -1.76
CA VAL A 112 -4.65 10.57 -1.99
C VAL A 112 -4.06 11.97 -2.11
N ALA A 113 -3.08 12.31 -1.28
CA ALA A 113 -2.40 13.61 -1.29
C ALA A 113 -1.61 13.86 -2.58
N ASP A 114 -0.97 12.82 -3.13
CA ASP A 114 -0.19 12.90 -4.37
C ASP A 114 -1.06 12.91 -5.64
N HIS A 115 -2.36 12.61 -5.50
CA HIS A 115 -3.27 12.57 -6.63
C HIS A 115 -3.74 13.99 -7.02
N PRO A 116 -3.59 14.42 -8.29
CA PRO A 116 -3.85 15.81 -8.72
C PRO A 116 -5.29 16.27 -8.52
N VAL A 117 -6.26 15.36 -8.47
CA VAL A 117 -7.68 15.67 -8.26
C VAL A 117 -8.13 15.35 -6.84
N LEU A 118 -7.78 14.17 -6.32
CA LEU A 118 -8.26 13.74 -4.99
C LEU A 118 -7.69 14.60 -3.86
N SER A 119 -6.48 15.13 -4.01
CA SER A 119 -5.85 16.01 -3.02
C SER A 119 -6.61 17.34 -2.80
N PHE A 120 -7.42 17.77 -3.78
CA PHE A 120 -8.26 18.98 -3.69
C PHE A 120 -9.69 18.70 -3.26
N ASN A 121 -10.02 17.42 -2.98
CA ASN A 121 -11.37 17.04 -2.61
C ASN A 121 -11.76 17.61 -1.23
N GLU A 122 -12.96 18.19 -1.13
CA GLU A 122 -13.46 18.82 0.10
C GLU A 122 -13.53 17.85 1.29
N HIS A 123 -13.82 16.56 1.02
CA HIS A 123 -13.89 15.52 2.06
C HIS A 123 -12.50 15.15 2.57
N PHE A 124 -11.49 15.14 1.70
CA PHE A 124 -10.10 14.95 2.09
C PHE A 124 -9.61 16.11 2.95
N ASN A 125 -9.88 17.36 2.54
CA ASN A 125 -9.54 18.53 3.32
C ASN A 125 -10.23 18.52 4.70
N ALA A 126 -11.51 18.14 4.75
CA ALA A 126 -12.25 17.99 6.01
C ALA A 126 -11.65 16.88 6.89
N PHE A 127 -11.25 15.76 6.29
CA PHE A 127 -10.60 14.66 6.99
C PHE A 127 -9.28 15.10 7.64
N LEU A 128 -8.47 15.91 6.99
CA LEU A 128 -7.19 16.38 7.50
C LEU A 128 -7.33 17.48 8.57
N SER A 129 -8.35 18.34 8.48
CA SER A 129 -8.44 19.58 9.29
C SER A 129 -9.49 19.55 10.41
N ALA A 130 -10.59 18.80 10.29
CA ALA A 130 -11.67 18.84 11.25
C ALA A 130 -11.33 18.10 12.55
N LYS A 131 -11.40 18.76 13.70
CA LYS A 131 -11.20 18.14 15.03
C LYS A 131 -12.25 17.08 15.33
N ASP A 132 -13.50 17.32 14.94
CA ASP A 132 -14.63 16.39 15.09
C ASP A 132 -15.32 16.20 13.72
N LEU A 133 -15.03 15.07 13.08
CA LEU A 133 -15.56 14.73 11.77
C LEU A 133 -17.07 14.53 11.80
N ASN A 134 -17.61 13.95 12.88
CA ASN A 134 -19.04 13.65 13.01
C ASN A 134 -19.90 14.92 13.12
N LYS A 135 -19.42 15.96 13.80
CA LYS A 135 -20.13 17.24 13.90
C LYS A 135 -20.22 17.95 12.54
N ARG A 136 -19.15 17.89 11.75
CA ARG A 136 -19.13 18.49 10.40
C ARG A 136 -20.01 17.71 9.42
N LEU A 137 -20.09 16.38 9.58
CA LEU A 137 -20.97 15.51 8.79
C LEU A 137 -22.47 15.79 9.05
N GLY A 138 -22.86 16.02 10.31
CA GLY A 138 -24.25 16.37 10.66
C GLY A 138 -24.73 17.67 9.99
N LEU A 139 -23.86 18.66 9.84
CA LEU A 139 -24.19 19.91 9.13
C LEU A 139 -24.26 19.72 7.60
N ALA A 140 -23.36 18.89 7.03
CA ALA A 140 -23.33 18.64 5.57
C ALA A 140 -24.47 17.75 5.08
N LEU A 141 -24.99 16.84 5.91
CA LEU A 141 -26.18 16.03 5.59
C LEU A 141 -27.46 16.87 5.49
N LEU A 142 -27.53 18.00 6.20
CA LEU A 142 -28.68 18.92 6.14
C LEU A 142 -28.67 19.80 4.87
N THR A 143 -27.53 19.97 4.21
CA THR A 143 -27.38 20.87 3.06
C THR A 143 -27.34 20.18 1.69
N LYS A 144 -27.09 18.87 1.61
CA LYS A 144 -26.99 18.13 0.34
C LYS A 144 -27.87 16.86 0.34
N MET A 145 -29.17 17.00 0.45
CA MET A 145 -30.11 15.99 -0.06
C MET A 145 -30.40 16.30 -1.53
N GLY A 146 -29.51 15.95 -2.42
CA GLY A 146 -29.76 16.09 -3.83
C GLY A 146 -28.51 16.01 -4.68
N GLU A 147 -28.39 14.92 -5.38
CA GLU A 147 -27.52 14.52 -6.48
C GLU A 147 -26.51 13.41 -6.16
N SER A 148 -27.04 12.35 -5.59
CA SER A 148 -26.40 11.05 -5.78
C SER A 148 -26.61 10.65 -7.24
N VAL A 149 -25.56 10.67 -8.04
CA VAL A 149 -25.59 10.06 -9.38
C VAL A 149 -25.81 8.57 -9.18
N LYS A 150 -27.08 8.16 -9.16
CA LYS A 150 -27.44 6.74 -9.18
C LYS A 150 -26.96 6.20 -10.51
N TYR A 151 -25.89 5.44 -10.49
CA TYR A 151 -25.57 4.56 -11.58
C TYR A 151 -26.75 3.60 -11.72
N VAL A 152 -27.59 3.88 -12.72
CA VAL A 152 -28.75 3.05 -13.02
C VAL A 152 -28.22 1.68 -13.39
N THR A 153 -28.47 0.69 -12.56
CA THR A 153 -28.30 -0.72 -12.85
C THR A 153 -29.39 -1.16 -13.85
N GLY A 154 -29.54 -0.42 -14.93
CA GLY A 154 -30.35 -0.80 -16.08
C GLY A 154 -29.53 -1.74 -16.95
N GLY A 155 -30.14 -2.81 -17.43
CA GLY A 155 -29.50 -3.85 -18.22
C GLY A 155 -29.01 -3.41 -19.62
N TYR A 156 -28.20 -2.36 -19.66
CA TYR A 156 -27.55 -1.91 -20.87
C TYR A 156 -26.52 -2.95 -21.30
N LYS A 157 -26.55 -3.39 -22.55
CA LYS A 157 -25.63 -4.35 -23.13
C LYS A 157 -24.52 -3.60 -23.86
N LEU A 158 -23.31 -3.70 -23.34
CA LEU A 158 -22.11 -3.21 -24.02
C LEU A 158 -21.89 -4.02 -25.30
N ARG A 159 -21.74 -3.35 -26.45
CA ARG A 159 -21.46 -4.01 -27.76
C ARG A 159 -20.04 -4.47 -27.88
N GLY A 160 -19.10 -3.66 -27.42
CA GLY A 160 -17.67 -3.97 -27.44
C GLY A 160 -16.89 -2.97 -26.59
N ARG A 161 -15.89 -3.47 -25.89
CA ARG A 161 -14.95 -2.62 -25.17
C ARG A 161 -13.86 -2.14 -26.13
N PRO A 162 -13.47 -0.84 -26.13
CA PRO A 162 -12.31 -0.38 -26.89
C PRO A 162 -11.05 -1.16 -26.51
N ILE A 163 -10.19 -1.41 -27.49
CA ILE A 163 -9.01 -2.29 -27.36
C ILE A 163 -8.13 -1.88 -26.18
N GLU A 164 -7.94 -0.59 -25.93
CA GLU A 164 -7.13 -0.07 -24.84
C GLU A 164 -7.66 -0.46 -23.45
N PHE A 165 -8.97 -0.37 -23.23
CA PHE A 165 -9.60 -0.76 -21.95
C PHE A 165 -9.73 -2.28 -21.81
N ALA A 166 -9.86 -3.01 -22.93
CA ALA A 166 -9.79 -4.46 -22.92
C ALA A 166 -8.39 -4.92 -22.50
N ALA A 167 -7.33 -4.35 -23.08
CA ALA A 167 -5.95 -4.64 -22.72
C ALA A 167 -5.63 -4.31 -21.24
N MET A 168 -6.21 -3.23 -20.68
CA MET A 168 -6.11 -2.95 -19.24
C MET A 168 -6.72 -4.09 -18.42
N GLY A 169 -7.92 -4.56 -18.79
CA GLY A 169 -8.60 -5.67 -18.12
C GLY A 169 -7.79 -6.96 -18.14
N ASP A 170 -7.27 -7.34 -19.31
CA ASP A 170 -6.46 -8.54 -19.50
C ASP A 170 -5.17 -8.47 -18.68
N TYR A 171 -4.51 -7.31 -18.71
CA TYR A 171 -3.33 -7.07 -17.86
C TYR A 171 -3.63 -7.26 -16.37
N LEU A 172 -4.72 -6.68 -15.86
CA LEU A 172 -5.12 -6.79 -14.46
C LEU A 172 -5.40 -8.23 -14.07
N GLU A 173 -6.00 -9.02 -14.94
CA GLU A 173 -6.28 -10.45 -14.70
C GLU A 173 -4.98 -11.24 -14.52
N VAL A 174 -4.05 -11.10 -15.49
CA VAL A 174 -2.74 -11.77 -15.42
C VAL A 174 -1.97 -11.31 -14.18
N PHE A 175 -1.98 -10.02 -13.87
CA PHE A 175 -1.25 -9.47 -12.73
C PHE A 175 -1.83 -9.98 -11.40
N THR A 176 -3.16 -10.06 -11.26
CA THR A 176 -3.82 -10.68 -10.08
C THR A 176 -3.35 -12.11 -9.85
N GLN A 177 -3.31 -12.93 -10.91
CA GLN A 177 -2.87 -14.31 -10.82
C GLN A 177 -1.41 -14.42 -10.36
N LYS A 178 -0.51 -13.56 -10.88
CA LYS A 178 0.90 -13.54 -10.49
C LYS A 178 1.08 -13.13 -9.04
N LEU A 179 0.41 -12.05 -8.59
CA LEU A 179 0.47 -11.61 -7.19
C LEU A 179 -0.07 -12.67 -6.24
N GLY A 180 -1.23 -13.28 -6.53
CA GLY A 180 -1.79 -14.35 -5.70
C GLY A 180 -0.90 -15.59 -5.63
N THR A 181 -0.14 -15.88 -6.69
CA THR A 181 0.82 -16.98 -6.68
C THR A 181 2.03 -16.65 -5.81
N ILE A 182 2.58 -15.44 -5.93
CA ILE A 182 3.72 -14.98 -5.11
C ILE A 182 3.31 -14.95 -3.62
N ASP A 183 2.16 -14.34 -3.29
CA ASP A 183 1.65 -14.27 -1.91
C ASP A 183 1.54 -15.66 -1.27
N ARG A 184 0.95 -16.63 -1.99
CA ARG A 184 0.81 -18.01 -1.49
C ARG A 184 2.17 -18.71 -1.26
N ILE A 185 3.13 -18.49 -2.17
CA ILE A 185 4.47 -19.07 -2.03
C ILE A 185 5.22 -18.41 -0.87
N ALA A 186 5.15 -17.08 -0.74
CA ALA A 186 5.79 -16.34 0.34
C ALA A 186 5.24 -16.74 1.71
N GLN A 187 3.92 -16.90 1.85
CA GLN A 187 3.30 -17.40 3.09
C GLN A 187 3.81 -18.80 3.47
N ARG A 188 4.00 -19.68 2.48
CA ARG A 188 4.56 -21.01 2.74
C ARG A 188 6.03 -20.92 3.17
N ILE A 189 6.84 -20.09 2.53
CA ILE A 189 8.24 -19.86 2.92
C ILE A 189 8.29 -19.36 4.37
N ILE A 190 7.50 -18.36 4.73
CA ILE A 190 7.40 -17.85 6.11
C ILE A 190 7.07 -18.97 7.10
N LYS A 191 6.08 -19.79 6.77
CA LYS A 191 5.69 -20.93 7.62
C LYS A 191 6.84 -21.91 7.85
N GLU A 192 7.51 -22.33 6.78
CA GLU A 192 8.66 -23.25 6.86
C GLU A 192 9.84 -22.62 7.64
N GLN A 193 10.08 -21.30 7.48
CA GLN A 193 11.09 -20.58 8.26
C GLN A 193 10.75 -20.56 9.75
N LEU A 194 9.49 -20.32 10.12
CA LEU A 194 9.03 -20.35 11.52
C LEU A 194 9.16 -21.74 12.14
N GLU A 195 8.85 -22.80 11.39
CA GLU A 195 9.06 -24.18 11.83
C GLU A 195 10.56 -24.45 12.03
N TYR A 196 11.42 -24.02 11.10
CA TYR A 196 12.87 -24.16 11.23
C TYR A 196 13.45 -23.36 12.41
N LEU A 197 12.93 -22.15 12.67
CA LEU A 197 13.28 -21.36 13.84
C LEU A 197 12.96 -22.07 15.16
N ALA A 198 11.84 -22.79 15.23
CA ALA A 198 11.50 -23.58 16.40
C ALA A 198 12.53 -24.68 16.68
N GLU A 199 12.98 -25.40 15.64
CA GLU A 199 14.04 -26.40 15.75
C GLU A 199 15.38 -25.80 16.19
N LEU A 200 15.77 -24.66 15.64
CA LEU A 200 17.02 -23.97 16.02
C LEU A 200 17.01 -23.54 17.50
N ARG A 201 15.86 -23.13 18.01
CA ARG A 201 15.69 -22.73 19.43
C ARG A 201 15.89 -23.92 20.39
N GLU A 202 15.61 -25.12 19.95
CA GLU A 202 15.89 -26.34 20.73
C GLU A 202 17.33 -26.81 20.52
N TYR A 203 17.87 -26.65 19.30
CA TYR A 203 19.19 -27.17 18.90
C TYR A 203 20.34 -26.49 19.62
N GLY A 204 20.36 -25.15 19.72
CA GLY A 204 21.42 -24.40 20.37
C GLY A 204 21.67 -24.82 21.84
N PRO A 205 20.66 -24.84 22.69
CA PRO A 205 20.79 -25.24 24.11
C PRO A 205 21.37 -26.65 24.34
N VAL A 206 21.24 -27.57 23.39
CA VAL A 206 21.86 -28.90 23.49
C VAL A 206 23.36 -28.79 23.52
N TYR A 207 23.98 -27.92 22.70
CA TYR A 207 25.43 -27.70 22.68
C TYR A 207 25.91 -27.04 23.99
N SER A 208 25.22 -26.04 24.51
CA SER A 208 25.56 -25.47 25.81
C SER A 208 25.45 -26.47 26.96
N SER A 209 24.42 -27.32 26.93
CA SER A 209 24.27 -28.41 27.90
C SER A 209 25.43 -29.39 27.78
N TRP A 210 25.82 -29.77 26.55
CA TRP A 210 26.95 -30.64 26.34
C TRP A 210 28.28 -30.02 26.77
N ALA A 211 28.52 -28.75 26.46
CA ALA A 211 29.69 -28.01 26.88
C ALA A 211 29.95 -28.07 28.39
N SER A 212 28.91 -28.14 29.19
CA SER A 212 29.00 -28.23 30.65
C SER A 212 29.60 -29.55 31.18
N PHE A 213 29.71 -30.59 30.35
CA PHE A 213 30.27 -31.88 30.65
C PHE A 213 31.65 -32.13 30.05
N GLU A 214 32.13 -31.22 29.15
CA GLU A 214 33.36 -31.36 28.38
C GLU A 214 34.35 -30.27 28.73
N GLU A 215 35.47 -30.59 29.33
CA GLU A 215 36.47 -29.60 29.72
C GLU A 215 37.24 -29.08 28.50
N ASP A 216 37.68 -29.99 27.63
CA ASP A 216 38.50 -29.64 26.45
C ASP A 216 37.70 -29.10 25.27
N LEU A 217 36.42 -29.43 25.17
CA LEU A 217 35.50 -29.01 24.10
C LEU A 217 34.51 -27.90 24.52
N HIS A 218 34.68 -27.36 25.74
CA HIS A 218 33.75 -26.35 26.28
C HIS A 218 33.63 -25.15 25.32
N ASP A 219 34.74 -24.49 25.01
CA ASP A 219 34.75 -23.29 24.16
C ASP A 219 34.23 -23.56 22.75
N PRO A 220 34.64 -24.63 22.05
CA PRO A 220 34.06 -25.03 20.76
C PRO A 220 32.54 -25.26 20.79
N LEU A 221 32.05 -25.96 21.80
CA LEU A 221 30.62 -26.29 21.92
C LEU A 221 29.76 -25.06 22.23
N GLU A 222 30.21 -24.19 23.15
CA GLU A 222 29.56 -22.89 23.40
C GLU A 222 29.63 -21.99 22.15
N GLY A 223 30.74 -22.04 21.40
CA GLY A 223 30.84 -21.33 20.12
C GLY A 223 29.75 -21.76 19.12
N VAL A 224 29.50 -23.09 19.02
CA VAL A 224 28.41 -23.62 18.16
C VAL A 224 27.05 -23.16 18.66
N ALA A 225 26.78 -23.23 19.97
CA ALA A 225 25.52 -22.75 20.55
C ALA A 225 25.28 -21.27 20.23
N GLY A 226 26.34 -20.44 20.40
CA GLY A 226 26.28 -19.01 20.05
C GLY A 226 26.02 -18.78 18.57
N HIS A 227 26.69 -19.55 17.69
CA HIS A 227 26.42 -19.48 16.25
C HIS A 227 24.98 -19.81 15.90
N VAL A 228 24.42 -20.91 16.43
CA VAL A 228 23.00 -21.28 16.21
C VAL A 228 22.07 -20.16 16.66
N SER A 229 22.32 -19.55 17.83
CA SER A 229 21.54 -18.43 18.35
C SER A 229 21.58 -17.21 17.43
N ASN A 230 22.78 -16.83 16.95
CA ASN A 230 22.97 -15.68 16.06
C ASN A 230 22.26 -15.89 14.71
N CYS A 231 22.40 -17.09 14.12
CA CYS A 231 21.72 -17.41 12.87
C CYS A 231 20.19 -17.48 13.04
N SER A 232 19.71 -17.98 14.18
CA SER A 232 18.30 -18.00 14.52
C SER A 232 17.73 -16.57 14.60
N SER A 233 18.40 -15.67 15.31
CA SER A 233 17.97 -14.26 15.39
C SER A 233 17.98 -13.57 14.03
N ALA A 234 19.01 -13.82 13.20
CA ALA A 234 19.06 -13.26 11.85
C ALA A 234 17.95 -13.79 10.94
N LEU A 235 17.58 -15.07 11.07
CA LEU A 235 16.47 -15.66 10.31
C LEU A 235 15.11 -15.15 10.79
N GLU A 236 14.96 -14.91 12.09
CA GLU A 236 13.75 -14.31 12.68
C GLU A 236 13.50 -12.93 12.08
N GLU A 237 14.52 -12.04 12.08
CA GLU A 237 14.43 -10.72 11.46
C GLU A 237 14.06 -10.80 9.95
N LEU A 238 14.68 -11.72 9.19
CA LEU A 238 14.35 -11.90 7.76
C LEU A 238 12.90 -12.36 7.56
N THR A 239 12.40 -13.23 8.43
CA THR A 239 11.03 -13.77 8.37
C THR A 239 10.01 -12.69 8.72
N GLU A 240 10.29 -11.86 9.72
CA GLU A 240 9.49 -10.70 10.09
C GLU A 240 9.41 -9.68 8.94
N ASP A 241 10.56 -9.30 8.35
CA ASP A 241 10.61 -8.40 7.20
C ASP A 241 9.75 -8.91 6.02
N MET A 242 9.79 -10.22 5.75
CA MET A 242 8.96 -10.81 4.70
C MET A 242 7.46 -10.71 5.04
N SER A 243 7.11 -10.90 6.29
CA SER A 243 5.73 -10.84 6.79
C SER A 243 5.18 -9.41 6.84
N GLU A 244 5.99 -8.44 7.33
CA GLU A 244 5.53 -7.09 7.64
C GLU A 244 5.75 -6.08 6.52
N ASP A 245 6.78 -6.23 5.71
CA ASP A 245 7.12 -5.27 4.66
C ASP A 245 6.84 -5.81 3.25
N PHE A 246 7.11 -7.10 2.98
CA PHE A 246 6.94 -7.66 1.63
C PHE A 246 5.48 -8.02 1.33
N LEU A 247 4.84 -8.85 2.16
CA LEU A 247 3.48 -9.31 1.90
C LEU A 247 2.43 -8.20 1.88
N PRO A 248 2.47 -7.17 2.77
CA PRO A 248 1.47 -6.10 2.75
C PRO A 248 1.45 -5.31 1.45
N VAL A 249 2.61 -5.10 0.81
CA VAL A 249 2.67 -4.42 -0.50
C VAL A 249 2.00 -5.24 -1.59
N LEU A 250 2.22 -6.56 -1.63
CA LEU A 250 1.54 -7.42 -2.60
C LEU A 250 0.01 -7.37 -2.43
N ARG A 251 -0.46 -7.44 -1.18
CA ARG A 251 -1.88 -7.41 -0.84
C ARG A 251 -2.51 -6.06 -1.17
N GLU A 252 -1.80 -4.96 -0.93
CA GLU A 252 -2.25 -3.63 -1.35
C GLU A 252 -2.52 -3.60 -2.85
N TYR A 253 -1.61 -4.16 -3.66
CA TYR A 253 -1.77 -4.19 -5.12
C TYR A 253 -2.91 -5.10 -5.58
N VAL A 254 -3.21 -6.18 -4.86
CA VAL A 254 -4.42 -6.99 -5.11
C VAL A 254 -5.68 -6.14 -4.92
N LEU A 255 -5.76 -5.37 -3.82
CA LEU A 255 -6.88 -4.46 -3.57
C LEU A 255 -6.96 -3.31 -4.59
N TYR A 256 -5.81 -2.80 -5.06
CA TYR A 256 -5.75 -1.83 -6.15
C TYR A 256 -6.34 -2.37 -7.45
N ILE A 257 -6.01 -3.63 -7.79
CA ILE A 257 -6.54 -4.29 -8.98
C ILE A 257 -8.06 -4.39 -8.90
N GLU A 258 -8.61 -4.76 -7.75
CA GLU A 258 -10.06 -4.80 -7.55
C GLU A 258 -10.70 -3.41 -7.69
N ALA A 259 -10.09 -2.37 -7.14
CA ALA A 259 -10.55 -1.00 -7.32
C ALA A 259 -10.52 -0.59 -8.81
N MET A 260 -9.46 -0.91 -9.55
CA MET A 260 -9.33 -0.63 -10.97
C MET A 260 -10.37 -1.38 -11.81
N LYS A 261 -10.60 -2.66 -11.52
CA LYS A 261 -11.65 -3.47 -12.18
C LYS A 261 -13.04 -2.84 -11.97
N ASN A 262 -13.30 -2.31 -10.78
CA ASN A 262 -14.56 -1.62 -10.49
C ASN A 262 -14.70 -0.31 -11.27
N VAL A 263 -13.64 0.48 -11.42
CA VAL A 263 -13.65 1.71 -12.24
C VAL A 263 -13.86 1.36 -13.72
N LEU A 264 -13.18 0.34 -14.25
CA LEU A 264 -13.40 -0.18 -15.61
C LEU A 264 -14.85 -0.61 -15.84
N LYS A 265 -15.45 -1.30 -14.87
CA LYS A 265 -16.86 -1.70 -14.94
C LYS A 265 -17.80 -0.49 -14.95
N LYS A 266 -17.55 0.53 -14.14
CA LYS A 266 -18.31 1.78 -14.15
C LYS A 266 -18.20 2.49 -15.50
N ARG A 267 -16.99 2.55 -16.06
CA ARG A 267 -16.73 3.11 -17.40
C ARG A 267 -17.52 2.38 -18.49
N ASP A 268 -17.54 1.04 -18.45
CA ASP A 268 -18.31 0.23 -19.41
C ASP A 268 -19.82 0.47 -19.31
N GLN A 269 -20.33 0.72 -18.10
CA GLN A 269 -21.73 1.10 -17.90
C GLN A 269 -22.06 2.45 -18.55
N VAL A 270 -21.15 3.43 -18.43
CA VAL A 270 -21.32 4.74 -19.08
C VAL A 270 -21.29 4.61 -20.59
N GLN A 271 -20.40 3.78 -21.14
CA GLN A 271 -20.36 3.51 -22.58
C GLN A 271 -21.66 2.84 -23.07
N ALA A 272 -22.12 1.81 -22.37
CA ALA A 272 -23.35 1.11 -22.73
C ALA A 272 -24.60 2.02 -22.66
N GLU A 273 -24.64 2.96 -21.72
CA GLU A 273 -25.66 4.00 -21.66
C GLU A 273 -25.62 4.91 -22.90
N TYR A 274 -24.44 5.39 -23.28
CA TYR A 274 -24.23 6.21 -24.46
C TYR A 274 -24.65 5.46 -25.73
N GLU A 275 -24.18 4.23 -25.96
CA GLU A 275 -24.52 3.40 -27.11
C GLU A 275 -26.03 3.19 -27.24
N THR A 276 -26.72 2.90 -26.14
CA THR A 276 -28.18 2.72 -26.12
C THR A 276 -28.94 3.99 -26.48
N LYS A 277 -28.50 5.15 -25.94
CA LYS A 277 -29.13 6.44 -26.28
C LYS A 277 -28.89 6.82 -27.73
N LEU A 278 -27.68 6.60 -28.25
CA LEU A 278 -27.34 6.84 -29.64
C LEU A 278 -28.23 6.01 -30.57
N GLU A 279 -28.42 4.72 -30.31
CA GLU A 279 -29.34 3.86 -31.09
C GLU A 279 -30.78 4.37 -31.07
N THR A 280 -31.22 4.79 -29.87
CA THR A 280 -32.59 5.28 -29.72
C THR A 280 -32.83 6.52 -30.58
N VAL A 281 -31.83 7.36 -30.79
CA VAL A 281 -31.90 8.53 -31.68
C VAL A 281 -31.91 8.08 -33.16
N VAL A 282 -31.02 7.16 -33.55
CA VAL A 282 -30.89 6.67 -34.90
C VAL A 282 -32.14 5.92 -35.39
N PHE A 283 -32.78 5.10 -34.51
CA PHE A 283 -33.98 4.33 -34.87
C PHE A 283 -35.31 5.13 -34.77
N ARG A 284 -35.30 6.36 -34.18
CA ARG A 284 -36.48 7.20 -33.99
C ARG A 284 -36.44 8.46 -34.83
N GLU A 285 -35.88 8.43 -36.02
CA GLU A 285 -35.92 9.57 -36.98
C GLU A 285 -37.34 10.16 -37.22
N ASP A 286 -38.41 9.39 -36.91
CA ASP A 286 -39.79 9.82 -37.08
C ASP A 286 -40.43 10.53 -35.86
N LYS A 287 -39.76 10.67 -34.71
CA LYS A 287 -40.31 11.38 -33.52
C LYS A 287 -39.31 12.29 -32.87
N LYS A 288 -39.47 13.58 -33.09
CA LYS A 288 -38.77 14.76 -32.51
C LYS A 288 -38.71 14.85 -30.98
N THR A 289 -38.49 13.79 -30.21
CA THR A 289 -38.59 13.82 -28.74
C THR A 289 -37.39 13.38 -27.95
N LEU A 290 -36.27 12.97 -28.58
CA LEU A 290 -34.99 12.88 -27.85
C LEU A 290 -34.10 14.05 -28.28
N VAL A 291 -33.77 14.88 -27.29
CA VAL A 291 -32.96 16.07 -27.48
C VAL A 291 -31.52 15.65 -27.81
N PRO A 292 -30.92 16.14 -28.89
CA PRO A 292 -29.50 15.91 -29.18
C PRO A 292 -28.59 16.14 -27.98
N THR A 293 -28.95 17.07 -27.11
CA THR A 293 -28.26 17.42 -25.87
C THR A 293 -28.08 16.26 -24.88
N ASP A 294 -28.96 15.24 -24.86
CA ASP A 294 -28.79 14.11 -23.93
C ASP A 294 -27.77 13.10 -24.42
N VAL A 295 -27.63 12.92 -25.74
CA VAL A 295 -26.59 12.07 -26.35
C VAL A 295 -25.25 12.76 -26.23
N GLU A 296 -25.17 14.06 -26.52
CA GLU A 296 -23.96 14.87 -26.37
C GLU A 296 -23.45 14.84 -24.93
N ARG A 297 -24.36 15.04 -23.94
CA ARG A 297 -23.99 14.95 -22.52
C ARG A 297 -23.47 13.56 -22.11
N CYS A 298 -24.01 12.48 -22.68
CA CYS A 298 -23.51 11.13 -22.42
C CYS A 298 -22.16 10.90 -23.09
N GLN A 299 -21.95 11.47 -24.27
CA GLN A 299 -20.68 11.43 -24.97
C GLN A 299 -19.60 12.17 -24.18
N ASP A 300 -19.85 13.42 -23.79
CA ASP A 300 -18.92 14.24 -22.99
C ASP A 300 -18.55 13.52 -21.69
N ARG A 301 -19.54 12.92 -21.02
CA ARG A 301 -19.32 12.13 -19.79
C ARG A 301 -18.45 10.91 -20.04
N LEU A 302 -18.62 10.21 -21.16
CA LEU A 302 -17.81 9.05 -21.53
C LEU A 302 -16.37 9.47 -21.88
N GLU A 303 -16.22 10.57 -22.62
CA GLU A 303 -14.91 11.11 -23.00
C GLU A 303 -14.13 11.57 -21.75
N CYS A 304 -14.76 12.29 -20.84
CA CYS A 304 -14.18 12.67 -19.56
C CYS A 304 -13.75 11.42 -18.75
N PHE A 305 -14.65 10.45 -18.63
CA PHE A 305 -14.32 9.19 -17.94
C PHE A 305 -13.11 8.47 -18.55
N ASN A 306 -13.07 8.38 -19.89
CA ASN A 306 -11.95 7.77 -20.60
C ASN A 306 -10.64 8.50 -20.34
N ALA A 307 -10.65 9.83 -20.34
CA ALA A 307 -9.46 10.65 -20.07
C ALA A 307 -8.96 10.49 -18.64
N ASP A 308 -9.85 10.56 -17.64
CA ASP A 308 -9.53 10.40 -16.23
C ASP A 308 -8.95 9.01 -15.94
N LEU A 309 -9.60 7.97 -16.45
CA LEU A 309 -9.17 6.59 -16.24
C LEU A 309 -7.81 6.30 -16.88
N LYS A 310 -7.52 6.86 -18.08
CA LYS A 310 -6.19 6.73 -18.72
C LYS A 310 -5.11 7.44 -17.88
N ALA A 311 -5.37 8.65 -17.43
CA ALA A 311 -4.44 9.40 -16.59
C ALA A 311 -4.15 8.66 -15.27
N ASP A 312 -5.17 8.07 -14.66
CA ASP A 312 -5.02 7.28 -13.44
C ASP A 312 -4.31 5.95 -13.68
N TRP A 313 -4.57 5.30 -14.82
CA TRP A 313 -3.84 4.11 -15.23
C TRP A 313 -2.34 4.37 -15.37
N ASP A 314 -1.96 5.43 -16.06
CA ASP A 314 -0.56 5.79 -16.27
C ASP A 314 0.13 6.13 -14.94
N ARG A 315 -0.55 6.86 -14.06
CA ARG A 315 -0.08 7.18 -12.71
C ARG A 315 0.11 5.90 -11.88
N TRP A 316 -0.90 5.03 -11.88
CA TRP A 316 -0.83 3.76 -11.19
C TRP A 316 0.30 2.86 -11.70
N GLN A 317 0.51 2.78 -13.01
CA GLN A 317 1.62 2.04 -13.62
C GLN A 317 3.00 2.60 -13.21
N ASN A 318 3.13 3.93 -13.10
CA ASN A 318 4.34 4.57 -12.63
C ASN A 318 4.62 4.28 -11.15
N ASN A 319 3.61 4.46 -10.29
CA ASN A 319 3.70 4.16 -8.86
C ASN A 319 4.04 2.69 -8.62
N LYS A 320 3.37 1.78 -9.34
CA LYS A 320 3.65 0.35 -9.29
C LYS A 320 5.11 0.04 -9.60
N ARG A 321 5.67 0.63 -10.66
CA ARG A 321 7.09 0.42 -11.02
C ARG A 321 8.04 0.86 -9.91
N GLN A 322 7.76 1.98 -9.27
CA GLN A 322 8.56 2.50 -8.16
C GLN A 322 8.42 1.61 -6.92
N ASP A 323 7.20 1.30 -6.51
CA ASP A 323 6.91 0.47 -5.34
C ASP A 323 7.54 -0.92 -5.46
N PHE A 324 7.39 -1.57 -6.62
CA PHE A 324 7.98 -2.91 -6.82
C PHE A 324 9.51 -2.88 -6.91
N ARG A 325 10.10 -1.83 -7.47
CA ARG A 325 11.56 -1.68 -7.42
C ARG A 325 12.03 -1.55 -5.98
N GLN A 326 11.41 -0.69 -5.19
CA GLN A 326 11.75 -0.49 -3.78
C GLN A 326 11.54 -1.79 -2.99
N LEU A 327 10.42 -2.48 -3.22
CA LEU A 327 10.11 -3.76 -2.59
C LEU A 327 11.19 -4.82 -2.87
N LEU A 328 11.57 -4.98 -4.14
CA LEU A 328 12.57 -5.97 -4.56
C LEU A 328 13.99 -5.61 -4.10
N THR A 329 14.32 -4.32 -4.07
CA THR A 329 15.60 -3.85 -3.50
C THR A 329 15.64 -4.13 -2.00
N GLY A 330 14.59 -3.77 -1.25
CA GLY A 330 14.51 -4.07 0.18
C GLY A 330 14.61 -5.56 0.48
N MET A 331 13.93 -6.41 -0.30
CA MET A 331 14.04 -7.86 -0.18
C MET A 331 15.47 -8.35 -0.41
N ALA A 332 16.18 -7.81 -1.41
CA ALA A 332 17.57 -8.18 -1.69
C ALA A 332 18.50 -7.75 -0.54
N ASP A 333 18.35 -6.51 -0.06
CA ASP A 333 19.15 -5.96 1.03
C ASP A 333 18.98 -6.77 2.32
N LYS A 334 17.76 -7.17 2.66
CA LYS A 334 17.48 -7.99 3.85
C LYS A 334 18.06 -9.40 3.74
N ASN A 335 18.00 -10.02 2.55
CA ASN A 335 18.67 -11.30 2.32
C ASN A 335 20.19 -11.18 2.44
N ILE A 336 20.79 -10.13 1.88
CA ILE A 336 22.24 -9.86 2.02
C ILE A 336 22.61 -9.75 3.50
N GLN A 337 21.90 -8.91 4.27
CA GLN A 337 22.14 -8.74 5.70
C GLN A 337 22.05 -10.06 6.48
N TYR A 338 21.07 -10.91 6.17
CA TYR A 338 20.94 -12.23 6.76
C TYR A 338 22.16 -13.10 6.50
N TYR A 339 22.60 -13.20 5.23
CA TYR A 339 23.76 -14.01 4.88
C TYR A 339 25.07 -13.46 5.45
N GLU A 340 25.24 -12.14 5.51
CA GLU A 340 26.38 -11.48 6.14
C GLU A 340 26.46 -11.78 7.65
N LYS A 341 25.32 -11.71 8.38
CA LYS A 341 25.25 -12.08 9.79
C LYS A 341 25.61 -13.55 10.03
N CYS A 342 25.07 -14.44 9.19
CA CYS A 342 25.38 -15.86 9.27
C CYS A 342 26.87 -16.13 8.97
N LEU A 343 27.46 -15.51 7.94
CA LEU A 343 28.85 -15.63 7.59
C LEU A 343 29.74 -15.15 8.73
N ALA A 344 29.53 -13.96 9.25
CA ALA A 344 30.28 -13.40 10.37
C ALA A 344 30.24 -14.32 11.61
N SER A 345 29.08 -14.94 11.86
CA SER A 345 28.93 -15.89 12.97
C SER A 345 29.76 -17.16 12.76
N TRP A 346 29.83 -17.72 11.53
CA TRP A 346 30.70 -18.83 11.21
C TRP A 346 32.17 -18.46 11.30
N GLU A 347 32.56 -17.28 10.80
CA GLU A 347 33.92 -16.80 10.86
C GLU A 347 34.42 -16.63 12.31
N SER A 348 33.54 -16.19 13.22
CA SER A 348 33.86 -16.06 14.64
C SER A 348 34.03 -17.39 15.36
N LEU A 349 33.44 -18.47 14.84
CA LEU A 349 33.55 -19.81 15.40
C LEU A 349 34.89 -20.49 15.04
N ILE A 350 35.45 -20.21 13.86
CA ILE A 350 36.65 -20.87 13.37
C ILE A 350 37.84 -20.83 14.38
N PRO A 351 38.16 -19.67 15.00
CA PRO A 351 39.28 -19.61 15.97
C PRO A 351 39.06 -20.46 17.22
N LEU A 352 37.79 -20.70 17.60
CA LEU A 352 37.46 -21.57 18.75
C LEU A 352 37.63 -23.05 18.44
N LEU A 353 37.58 -23.43 17.16
CA LEU A 353 37.72 -24.78 16.67
C LEU A 353 39.20 -25.15 16.41
N GLN A 354 40.09 -24.15 16.37
CA GLN A 354 41.54 -24.39 16.15
C GLN A 354 42.21 -24.72 17.48
N ASP A 355 42.93 -25.84 17.52
CA ASP A 355 43.67 -26.26 18.70
C ASP A 355 44.70 -25.20 19.14
N LYS A 356 44.71 -24.85 20.42
CA LYS A 356 45.71 -23.96 21.05
C LYS A 356 47.11 -24.63 21.21
N GLN A 357 47.45 -25.63 20.41
CA GLN A 357 48.69 -26.41 20.60
C GLN A 357 50.00 -25.72 20.17
N GLU A 358 49.99 -24.53 19.58
CA GLU A 358 51.23 -23.88 19.14
C GLU A 358 51.92 -22.94 20.18
N ALA A 359 51.38 -22.77 21.37
CA ALA A 359 51.92 -21.82 22.36
C ALA A 359 52.85 -22.47 23.41
N LYS A 360 53.19 -23.77 23.33
CA LYS A 360 54.08 -24.45 24.30
C LYS A 360 55.43 -24.93 23.71
N GLY A 361 55.83 -24.45 22.56
CA GLY A 361 57.01 -24.97 21.83
C GLY A 361 58.22 -24.06 21.71
N GLU A 362 58.42 -22.99 22.50
CA GLU A 362 59.69 -22.23 22.53
C GLU A 362 60.03 -21.72 23.92
N THR A 363 60.43 -22.61 24.82
CA THR A 363 61.25 -22.28 25.96
C THR A 363 62.06 -23.52 26.31
N ASN A 364 63.20 -23.67 25.60
CA ASN A 364 64.38 -24.34 26.09
C ASN A 364 65.64 -23.67 25.50
#